data_adf015da761e5a398a336ca081d7d340
#
_entry.id   adf015da761e5a398a336ca081d7d340
#
_cell.length_a   1.000
_cell.length_b   1.000
_cell.length_c   1.000
_cell.angle_alpha   90.00
_cell.angle_beta   90.00
_cell.angle_gamma   90.00
#
_symmetry.space_group_name_H-M   'P 1'
#
loop_
_entity.id
_entity.type
_entity.pdbx_description
1 polymer ?
#
loop_
_entity_poly.entity_id
_entity_poly.type
_entity_poly.pdbx_seq_one_letter_code
_entity_poly.pdbx_strand_id
1 'polypeptide(L)'
;TNRRSETNVIHFNNRLFTAAVDYLNALHLEELKEECIPLKRAYADVAQESPKTENKGYVKVSFLEPDEEQNYTEKTLSAMGEEVQRLLSEGVKLNDITILVRKNKNIPPIADYFDKKLHLPVVSDEAFRLDASLAICMLIDALRYLSNPEEKIARASLITNYSLQITGKGEVEAPLAAPADWHKLLTADARTALPAEFVARMDELRLMPL
;
A
#
# COMPACT_ATOMS: atom_id res chain seq x y z
N THR A 1 -17.33 -3.36 -27.25
CA THR A 1 -17.43 -1.88 -27.43
C THR A 1 -17.28 -1.18 -26.09
N ASN A 2 -16.34 -0.25 -25.97
CA ASN A 2 -16.10 0.57 -24.78
C ASN A 2 -16.70 1.96 -24.96
N ARG A 3 -17.72 2.29 -24.16
CA ARG A 3 -18.41 3.59 -24.18
C ARG A 3 -17.92 4.58 -23.12
N ARG A 4 -17.16 4.09 -22.13
CA ARG A 4 -16.72 4.90 -20.99
C ARG A 4 -15.46 5.70 -21.31
N SER A 5 -14.46 5.04 -21.89
CA SER A 5 -13.15 5.64 -22.15
C SER A 5 -13.16 6.52 -23.40
N GLU A 6 -12.26 7.47 -23.44
CA GLU A 6 -11.98 8.26 -24.65
C GLU A 6 -11.14 7.47 -25.65
N THR A 7 -11.22 7.85 -26.92
CA THR A 7 -10.67 7.09 -28.06
C THR A 7 -9.16 6.87 -27.92
N ASN A 8 -8.40 7.88 -27.52
CA ASN A 8 -6.94 7.76 -27.38
C ASN A 8 -6.54 6.79 -26.27
N VAL A 9 -7.32 6.72 -25.18
CA VAL A 9 -7.10 5.76 -24.08
C VAL A 9 -7.34 4.33 -24.56
N ILE A 10 -8.40 4.11 -25.35
CA ILE A 10 -8.71 2.81 -25.93
C ILE A 10 -7.60 2.35 -26.89
N HIS A 11 -7.17 3.25 -27.78
CA HIS A 11 -6.08 2.95 -28.71
C HIS A 11 -4.77 2.63 -28.00
N PHE A 12 -4.43 3.40 -26.94
CA PHE A 12 -3.26 3.11 -26.12
C PHE A 12 -3.36 1.72 -25.48
N ASN A 13 -4.48 1.41 -24.83
CA ASN A 13 -4.68 0.13 -24.19
C ASN A 13 -4.59 -1.04 -25.18
N ASN A 14 -5.25 -0.93 -26.34
CA ASN A 14 -5.19 -1.95 -27.36
C ASN A 14 -3.74 -2.23 -27.80
N ARG A 15 -2.97 -1.16 -28.07
CA ARG A 15 -1.55 -1.30 -28.46
C ARG A 15 -0.70 -1.87 -27.33
N LEU A 16 -0.90 -1.38 -26.11
CA LEU A 16 -0.14 -1.84 -24.95
C LEU A 16 -0.35 -3.34 -24.69
N PHE A 17 -1.61 -3.80 -24.66
CA PHE A 17 -1.90 -5.20 -24.38
C PHE A 17 -1.45 -6.12 -25.51
N THR A 18 -1.60 -5.72 -26.78
CA THR A 18 -1.07 -6.48 -27.91
C THR A 18 0.46 -6.61 -27.80
N ALA A 19 1.16 -5.50 -27.64
CA ALA A 19 2.62 -5.51 -27.53
C ALA A 19 3.12 -6.32 -26.30
N ALA A 20 2.40 -6.21 -25.17
CA ALA A 20 2.74 -6.98 -23.96
C ALA A 20 2.59 -8.48 -24.18
N VAL A 21 1.52 -8.92 -24.84
CA VAL A 21 1.31 -10.33 -25.18
C VAL A 21 2.39 -10.85 -26.12
N ASP A 22 2.71 -10.08 -27.15
CA ASP A 22 3.77 -10.45 -28.11
C ASP A 22 5.13 -10.57 -27.41
N TYR A 23 5.47 -9.61 -26.55
CA TYR A 23 6.69 -9.62 -25.77
C TYR A 23 6.76 -10.82 -24.82
N LEU A 24 5.71 -11.08 -24.05
CA LEU A 24 5.65 -12.22 -23.14
C LEU A 24 5.71 -13.57 -23.87
N ASN A 25 5.07 -13.67 -25.04
CA ASN A 25 5.20 -14.87 -25.87
C ASN A 25 6.62 -15.07 -26.41
N ALA A 26 7.29 -13.98 -26.79
CA ALA A 26 8.69 -14.06 -27.25
C ALA A 26 9.62 -14.53 -26.13
N LEU A 27 9.47 -13.98 -24.91
CA LEU A 27 10.22 -14.42 -23.73
C LEU A 27 9.95 -15.89 -23.41
N HIS A 28 8.69 -16.30 -23.40
CA HIS A 28 8.29 -17.67 -23.09
C HIS A 28 8.86 -18.66 -24.13
N LEU A 29 8.82 -18.29 -25.40
CA LEU A 29 9.40 -19.09 -26.48
C LEU A 29 10.94 -19.20 -26.36
N GLU A 30 11.60 -18.12 -25.94
CA GLU A 30 13.05 -18.12 -25.72
C GLU A 30 13.46 -19.03 -24.57
N GLU A 31 12.75 -18.97 -23.44
CA GLU A 31 13.05 -19.70 -22.21
C GLU A 31 12.65 -21.17 -22.30
N LEU A 32 11.43 -21.48 -22.74
CA LEU A 32 10.83 -22.81 -22.69
C LEU A 32 10.79 -23.52 -24.06
N LYS A 33 11.16 -22.81 -25.14
CA LYS A 33 11.10 -23.31 -26.53
C LYS A 33 9.69 -23.71 -26.99
N GLU A 34 8.66 -23.22 -26.30
CA GLU A 34 7.26 -23.51 -26.61
C GLU A 34 6.45 -22.20 -26.65
N GLU A 35 5.40 -22.17 -27.46
CA GLU A 35 4.48 -21.03 -27.47
C GLU A 35 3.51 -21.06 -26.28
N CYS A 36 3.26 -19.89 -25.67
CA CYS A 36 2.26 -19.76 -24.62
C CYS A 36 0.83 -19.68 -25.22
N ILE A 37 0.31 -20.80 -25.68
CA ILE A 37 -1.03 -20.91 -26.28
C ILE A 37 -2.14 -20.36 -25.37
N PRO A 38 -2.15 -20.63 -24.04
CA PRO A 38 -3.16 -20.05 -23.14
C PRO A 38 -3.16 -18.52 -23.14
N LEU A 39 -1.98 -17.88 -23.14
CA LEU A 39 -1.86 -16.43 -23.19
C LEU A 39 -2.38 -15.85 -24.52
N LYS A 40 -1.95 -16.41 -25.65
CA LYS A 40 -2.44 -16.03 -26.97
C LYS A 40 -3.97 -16.15 -27.08
N ARG A 41 -4.54 -17.25 -26.57
CA ARG A 41 -5.99 -17.48 -26.57
C ARG A 41 -6.73 -16.48 -25.68
N ALA A 42 -6.23 -16.21 -24.48
CA ALA A 42 -6.86 -15.28 -23.54
C ALA A 42 -6.92 -13.85 -24.09
N TYR A 43 -5.96 -13.46 -24.92
CA TYR A 43 -5.86 -12.12 -25.48
C TYR A 43 -6.22 -12.02 -26.97
N ALA A 44 -6.74 -13.07 -27.57
CA ALA A 44 -7.11 -13.07 -28.98
C ALA A 44 -8.20 -12.04 -29.34
N ASP A 45 -9.08 -11.72 -28.37
CA ASP A 45 -10.19 -10.78 -28.54
C ASP A 45 -10.16 -9.66 -27.48
N VAL A 46 -8.97 -9.14 -27.20
CA VAL A 46 -8.78 -8.09 -26.18
C VAL A 46 -9.04 -6.69 -26.74
N ALA A 47 -8.98 -6.52 -28.06
CA ALA A 47 -9.14 -5.23 -28.70
C ALA A 47 -10.54 -4.63 -28.47
N GLN A 48 -10.54 -3.43 -27.93
CA GLN A 48 -11.77 -2.67 -27.67
C GLN A 48 -12.08 -1.70 -28.81
N GLU A 49 -13.34 -1.57 -29.12
CA GLU A 49 -13.84 -0.61 -30.08
C GLU A 49 -14.51 0.57 -29.38
N SER A 50 -14.29 1.77 -29.88
CA SER A 50 -14.95 2.98 -29.42
C SER A 50 -16.07 3.37 -30.38
N PRO A 51 -17.28 3.68 -29.87
CA PRO A 51 -18.31 4.31 -30.69
C PRO A 51 -18.04 5.81 -30.91
N LYS A 52 -17.06 6.39 -30.20
CA LYS A 52 -16.67 7.80 -30.32
C LYS A 52 -15.73 7.98 -31.50
N THR A 53 -15.98 9.00 -32.30
CA THR A 53 -15.19 9.29 -33.49
C THR A 53 -14.12 10.35 -33.26
N GLU A 54 -14.22 11.11 -32.17
CA GLU A 54 -13.30 12.18 -31.84
C GLU A 54 -12.04 11.65 -31.18
N ASN A 55 -10.89 12.15 -31.58
CA ASN A 55 -9.60 11.84 -30.95
C ASN A 55 -9.45 12.63 -29.62
N LYS A 56 -10.14 12.16 -28.57
CA LYS A 56 -10.06 12.72 -27.22
C LYS A 56 -9.39 11.75 -26.27
N GLY A 57 -8.94 12.30 -25.14
CA GLY A 57 -8.23 11.56 -24.10
C GLY A 57 -6.71 11.68 -24.24
N TYR A 58 -6.06 11.54 -23.12
CA TYR A 58 -4.61 11.67 -23.02
C TYR A 58 -4.05 10.53 -22.18
N VAL A 59 -2.92 10.00 -22.60
CA VAL A 59 -2.16 8.99 -21.85
C VAL A 59 -0.71 9.44 -21.76
N LYS A 60 -0.18 9.49 -20.54
CA LYS A 60 1.22 9.79 -20.26
C LYS A 60 1.83 8.59 -19.51
N VAL A 61 2.97 8.12 -19.97
CA VAL A 61 3.76 7.12 -19.30
C VAL A 61 5.08 7.76 -18.89
N SER A 62 5.41 7.68 -17.60
CA SER A 62 6.67 8.22 -17.08
C SER A 62 7.46 7.09 -16.44
N PHE A 63 8.73 6.97 -16.79
CA PHE A 63 9.67 6.05 -16.18
C PHE A 63 10.50 6.85 -15.18
N LEU A 64 10.53 6.36 -13.94
CA LEU A 64 11.30 6.96 -12.86
C LEU A 64 12.60 6.17 -12.71
N GLU A 65 13.72 6.81 -12.98
CA GLU A 65 15.02 6.20 -12.75
C GLU A 65 15.38 6.23 -11.26
N PRO A 66 16.02 5.17 -10.75
CA PRO A 66 16.58 5.19 -9.39
C PRO A 66 17.58 6.33 -9.26
N ASP A 67 17.63 6.95 -8.09
CA ASP A 67 18.52 8.03 -7.75
C ASP A 67 19.25 7.68 -6.46
N GLU A 68 20.49 8.16 -6.28
CA GLU A 68 21.25 7.94 -5.05
C GLU A 68 20.72 8.78 -3.89
N GLU A 69 20.04 9.90 -4.19
CA GLU A 69 19.56 10.85 -3.18
C GLU A 69 18.16 10.55 -2.65
N GLN A 70 17.31 9.88 -3.45
CA GLN A 70 15.94 9.59 -3.09
C GLN A 70 15.59 8.12 -3.31
N ASN A 71 14.93 7.52 -2.35
CA ASN A 71 14.40 6.18 -2.55
C ASN A 71 13.25 6.20 -3.58
N TYR A 72 13.03 5.06 -4.23
CA TYR A 72 12.00 4.91 -5.28
C TYR A 72 10.59 5.36 -4.81
N THR A 73 10.25 5.12 -3.56
CA THR A 73 8.94 5.49 -3.00
C THR A 73 8.79 7.01 -2.92
N GLU A 74 9.78 7.72 -2.41
CA GLU A 74 9.77 9.19 -2.31
C GLU A 74 9.69 9.85 -3.68
N LYS A 75 10.48 9.35 -4.62
CA LYS A 75 10.47 9.84 -6.00
C LYS A 75 9.10 9.62 -6.67
N THR A 76 8.49 8.46 -6.42
CA THR A 76 7.15 8.16 -6.93
C THR A 76 6.09 9.08 -6.32
N LEU A 77 6.15 9.32 -5.01
CA LEU A 77 5.23 10.22 -4.31
C LEU A 77 5.36 11.67 -4.83
N SER A 78 6.60 12.14 -5.02
CA SER A 78 6.86 13.48 -5.59
C SER A 78 6.28 13.61 -6.99
N ALA A 79 6.58 12.66 -7.87
CA ALA A 79 6.07 12.67 -9.25
C ALA A 79 4.53 12.61 -9.32
N MET A 80 3.89 11.83 -8.44
CA MET A 80 2.43 11.83 -8.32
C MET A 80 1.89 13.18 -7.84
N GLY A 81 2.53 13.78 -6.83
CA GLY A 81 2.14 15.09 -6.31
C GLY A 81 2.24 16.18 -7.36
N GLU A 82 3.34 16.23 -8.10
CA GLU A 82 3.55 17.17 -9.19
C GLU A 82 2.49 17.03 -10.28
N GLU A 83 2.16 15.80 -10.66
CA GLU A 83 1.14 15.56 -11.69
C GLU A 83 -0.26 15.98 -11.22
N VAL A 84 -0.63 15.70 -9.96
CA VAL A 84 -1.90 16.15 -9.40
C VAL A 84 -1.96 17.68 -9.33
N GLN A 85 -0.90 18.35 -8.88
CA GLN A 85 -0.84 19.82 -8.85
C GLN A 85 -0.93 20.42 -10.25
N ARG A 86 -0.29 19.79 -11.24
CA ARG A 86 -0.41 20.20 -12.65
C ARG A 86 -1.86 20.11 -13.13
N LEU A 87 -2.54 18.98 -12.86
CA LEU A 87 -3.94 18.79 -13.25
C LEU A 87 -4.87 19.83 -12.59
N LEU A 88 -4.64 20.12 -11.30
CA LEU A 88 -5.38 21.15 -10.58
C LEU A 88 -5.16 22.55 -11.20
N SER A 89 -3.94 22.88 -11.61
CA SER A 89 -3.61 24.15 -12.26
C SER A 89 -4.27 24.28 -13.63
N GLU A 90 -4.57 23.18 -14.30
CA GLU A 90 -5.32 23.10 -15.54
C GLU A 90 -6.84 23.12 -15.34
N GLY A 91 -7.31 23.19 -14.09
CA GLY A 91 -8.73 23.31 -13.75
C GLY A 91 -9.45 21.97 -13.54
N VAL A 92 -8.74 20.84 -13.48
CA VAL A 92 -9.31 19.54 -13.10
C VAL A 92 -9.68 19.59 -11.62
N LYS A 93 -10.87 19.12 -11.26
CA LYS A 93 -11.30 19.07 -9.85
C LYS A 93 -10.73 17.86 -9.13
N LEU A 94 -10.47 17.98 -7.83
CA LEU A 94 -10.00 16.87 -7.00
C LEU A 94 -10.87 15.62 -7.11
N ASN A 95 -12.19 15.80 -7.16
CA ASN A 95 -13.14 14.67 -7.27
C ASN A 95 -13.07 13.93 -8.62
N ASP A 96 -12.41 14.51 -9.62
CA ASP A 96 -12.25 13.91 -10.95
C ASP A 96 -10.89 13.19 -11.07
N ILE A 97 -10.05 13.23 -10.01
CA ILE A 97 -8.73 12.60 -10.00
C ILE A 97 -8.81 11.31 -9.17
N THR A 98 -8.36 10.21 -9.77
CA THR A 98 -8.28 8.90 -9.09
C THR A 98 -6.88 8.32 -9.24
N ILE A 99 -6.30 7.91 -8.11
CA ILE A 99 -5.00 7.22 -8.07
C ILE A 99 -5.27 5.72 -7.87
N LEU A 100 -4.79 4.90 -8.81
CA LEU A 100 -4.88 3.45 -8.73
C LEU A 100 -3.53 2.86 -8.37
N VAL A 101 -3.53 1.93 -7.42
CA VAL A 101 -2.32 1.24 -6.96
C VAL A 101 -2.44 -0.27 -7.10
N ARG A 102 -1.31 -0.94 -7.29
CA ARG A 102 -1.29 -2.40 -7.43
C ARG A 102 -1.48 -3.14 -6.10
N LYS A 103 -1.05 -2.54 -5.00
CA LYS A 103 -1.09 -3.15 -3.66
C LYS A 103 -1.65 -2.16 -2.65
N ASN A 104 -2.62 -2.59 -1.85
CA ASN A 104 -3.27 -1.75 -0.83
C ASN A 104 -2.29 -1.15 0.19
N LYS A 105 -1.21 -1.86 0.51
CA LYS A 105 -0.16 -1.35 1.41
C LYS A 105 0.48 -0.03 0.96
N ASN A 106 0.32 0.35 -0.31
CA ASN A 106 0.84 1.60 -0.84
C ASN A 106 -0.13 2.78 -0.62
N ILE A 107 -1.37 2.52 -0.23
CA ILE A 107 -2.38 3.57 -0.04
C ILE A 107 -2.07 4.48 1.15
N PRO A 108 -1.76 3.97 2.36
CA PRO A 108 -1.48 4.83 3.50
C PRO A 108 -0.32 5.82 3.29
N PRO A 109 0.85 5.41 2.75
CA PRO A 109 1.93 6.36 2.44
C PRO A 109 1.54 7.45 1.44
N ILE A 110 0.71 7.11 0.45
CA ILE A 110 0.20 8.07 -0.53
C ILE A 110 -0.75 9.05 0.16
N ALA A 111 -1.72 8.56 0.93
CA ALA A 111 -2.67 9.40 1.67
C ALA A 111 -1.94 10.35 2.62
N ASP A 112 -0.97 9.86 3.37
CA ASP A 112 -0.13 10.66 4.27
C ASP A 112 0.66 11.74 3.55
N TYR A 113 1.22 11.43 2.38
CA TYR A 113 1.95 12.40 1.58
C TYR A 113 1.05 13.53 1.08
N PHE A 114 -0.12 13.18 0.54
CA PHE A 114 -1.07 14.16 0.02
C PHE A 114 -1.66 15.03 1.14
N ASP A 115 -2.02 14.44 2.28
CA ASP A 115 -2.57 15.17 3.42
C ASP A 115 -1.52 16.06 4.09
N LYS A 116 -0.37 15.49 4.48
CA LYS A 116 0.63 16.21 5.29
C LYS A 116 1.51 17.17 4.51
N LYS A 117 1.90 16.83 3.27
CA LYS A 117 2.81 17.66 2.46
C LYS A 117 2.08 18.58 1.48
N LEU A 118 1.01 18.10 0.87
CA LEU A 118 0.30 18.87 -0.16
C LEU A 118 -0.99 19.52 0.37
N HIS A 119 -1.43 19.13 1.57
CA HIS A 119 -2.70 19.58 2.17
C HIS A 119 -3.91 19.34 1.25
N LEU A 120 -3.86 18.21 0.54
CA LEU A 120 -4.92 17.76 -0.36
C LEU A 120 -5.67 16.59 0.29
N PRO A 121 -7.00 16.67 0.43
CA PRO A 121 -7.79 15.60 1.02
C PRO A 121 -7.80 14.37 0.11
N VAL A 122 -7.57 13.19 0.68
CA VAL A 122 -7.65 11.90 0.01
C VAL A 122 -8.84 11.12 0.55
N VAL A 123 -9.61 10.49 -0.31
CA VAL A 123 -10.70 9.58 0.07
C VAL A 123 -10.30 8.16 -0.31
N SER A 124 -10.22 7.29 0.69
CA SER A 124 -9.92 5.87 0.49
C SER A 124 -10.42 5.06 1.67
N ASP A 125 -11.13 3.98 1.41
CA ASP A 125 -11.57 3.05 2.46
C ASP A 125 -10.39 2.41 3.19
N GLU A 126 -9.29 2.16 2.49
CA GLU A 126 -8.09 1.53 3.04
C GLU A 126 -7.21 2.50 3.86
N ALA A 127 -7.14 3.79 3.45
CA ALA A 127 -6.33 4.79 4.15
C ALA A 127 -6.91 5.16 5.52
N PHE A 128 -8.22 5.02 5.69
CA PHE A 128 -8.95 5.38 6.92
C PHE A 128 -9.36 4.19 7.77
N ARG A 129 -8.85 3.01 7.47
CA ARG A 129 -9.05 1.85 8.34
C ARG A 129 -8.35 2.09 9.68
N LEU A 130 -9.08 1.87 10.76
CA LEU A 130 -8.55 2.03 12.13
C LEU A 130 -7.36 1.09 12.39
N ASP A 131 -7.39 -0.10 11.82
CA ASP A 131 -6.31 -1.10 11.93
C ASP A 131 -5.07 -0.76 11.06
N ALA A 132 -5.13 0.26 10.21
CA ALA A 132 -3.96 0.79 9.51
C ALA A 132 -3.08 1.69 10.44
N SER A 133 -3.64 2.21 11.52
CA SER A 133 -2.89 3.01 12.49
C SER A 133 -2.22 2.12 13.53
N LEU A 134 -0.89 2.14 13.56
CA LEU A 134 -0.12 1.37 14.55
C LEU A 134 -0.44 1.79 16.00
N ALA A 135 -0.74 3.07 16.24
CA ALA A 135 -1.16 3.55 17.54
C ALA A 135 -2.50 2.94 17.99
N ILE A 136 -3.45 2.81 17.06
CA ILE A 136 -4.74 2.17 17.34
C ILE A 136 -4.56 0.67 17.55
N CYS A 137 -3.75 -0.01 16.74
CA CYS A 137 -3.42 -1.42 16.96
C CYS A 137 -2.81 -1.63 18.35
N MET A 138 -1.86 -0.78 18.75
CA MET A 138 -1.23 -0.84 20.07
C MET A 138 -2.24 -0.64 21.20
N LEU A 139 -3.20 0.30 21.06
CA LEU A 139 -4.28 0.50 22.02
C LEU A 139 -5.18 -0.73 22.14
N ILE A 140 -5.58 -1.30 21.01
CA ILE A 140 -6.42 -2.51 20.98
C ILE A 140 -5.69 -3.69 21.62
N ASP A 141 -4.40 -3.87 21.31
CA ASP A 141 -3.58 -4.94 21.90
C ASP A 141 -3.39 -4.72 23.40
N ALA A 142 -3.23 -3.47 23.86
CA ALA A 142 -3.19 -3.15 25.27
C ALA A 142 -4.51 -3.51 25.99
N LEU A 143 -5.65 -3.16 25.41
CA LEU A 143 -6.97 -3.51 25.97
C LEU A 143 -7.19 -5.03 26.00
N ARG A 144 -6.79 -5.74 24.95
CA ARG A 144 -6.85 -7.22 24.92
C ARG A 144 -5.96 -7.83 26.00
N TYR A 145 -4.73 -7.35 26.12
CA TYR A 145 -3.80 -7.82 27.13
C TYR A 145 -4.29 -7.53 28.55
N LEU A 146 -4.88 -6.36 28.79
CA LEU A 146 -5.50 -6.04 30.09
C LEU A 146 -6.71 -6.94 30.39
N SER A 147 -7.52 -7.24 29.38
CA SER A 147 -8.68 -8.14 29.50
C SER A 147 -8.28 -9.60 29.74
N ASN A 148 -7.25 -10.07 29.04
CA ASN A 148 -6.74 -11.44 29.13
C ASN A 148 -5.21 -11.47 29.05
N PRO A 149 -4.49 -11.41 30.21
CA PRO A 149 -3.03 -11.44 30.24
C PRO A 149 -2.38 -12.71 29.69
N GLU A 150 -3.15 -13.80 29.61
CA GLU A 150 -2.67 -15.07 29.07
C GLU A 150 -2.69 -15.11 27.53
N GLU A 151 -3.27 -14.10 26.89
CA GLU A 151 -3.28 -13.99 25.42
C GLU A 151 -1.90 -13.60 24.88
N LYS A 152 -1.14 -14.61 24.50
CA LYS A 152 0.26 -14.46 24.08
C LYS A 152 0.42 -13.59 22.84
N ILE A 153 -0.54 -13.63 21.92
CA ILE A 153 -0.47 -12.88 20.67
C ILE A 153 -0.65 -11.38 20.94
N ALA A 154 -1.69 -10.98 21.69
CA ALA A 154 -1.91 -9.58 22.04
C ALA A 154 -0.72 -9.00 22.82
N ARG A 155 -0.17 -9.78 23.76
CA ARG A 155 1.03 -9.40 24.50
C ARG A 155 2.25 -9.18 23.59
N ALA A 156 2.55 -10.13 22.70
CA ALA A 156 3.69 -10.04 21.80
C ALA A 156 3.54 -8.88 20.81
N SER A 157 2.34 -8.68 20.26
CA SER A 157 2.02 -7.57 19.39
C SER A 157 2.18 -6.22 20.09
N LEU A 158 1.67 -6.08 21.33
CA LEU A 158 1.81 -4.87 22.12
C LEU A 158 3.29 -4.53 22.40
N ILE A 159 4.11 -5.50 22.80
CA ILE A 159 5.54 -5.32 23.07
C ILE A 159 6.25 -4.87 21.77
N THR A 160 5.97 -5.55 20.66
CA THR A 160 6.59 -5.24 19.36
C THR A 160 6.23 -3.83 18.90
N ASN A 161 4.95 -3.50 18.93
CA ASN A 161 4.45 -2.20 18.50
C ASN A 161 4.97 -1.06 19.37
N TYR A 162 5.05 -1.27 20.68
CA TYR A 162 5.64 -0.32 21.61
C TYR A 162 7.13 -0.08 21.32
N SER A 163 7.90 -1.15 21.13
CA SER A 163 9.33 -1.06 20.82
C SER A 163 9.60 -0.32 19.51
N LEU A 164 8.81 -0.58 18.48
CA LEU A 164 8.94 0.08 17.17
C LEU A 164 8.60 1.57 17.22
N GLN A 165 7.56 1.95 17.97
CA GLN A 165 7.04 3.32 17.95
C GLN A 165 7.78 4.27 18.91
N ILE A 166 8.07 3.83 20.11
CA ILE A 166 8.46 4.74 21.20
C ILE A 166 9.95 4.69 21.48
N THR A 167 10.58 3.53 21.37
CA THR A 167 12.01 3.46 21.68
C THR A 167 12.89 3.90 20.52
N GLY A 168 12.36 4.00 19.30
CA GLY A 168 13.12 4.34 18.09
C GLY A 168 14.30 3.40 17.83
N LYS A 169 14.51 2.45 18.73
CA LYS A 169 15.48 1.38 18.60
C LYS A 169 14.81 0.24 17.84
N GLY A 170 14.55 0.51 16.60
CA GLY A 170 14.20 -0.51 15.62
C GLY A 170 15.38 -1.43 15.29
N GLU A 171 16.08 -1.88 16.31
CA GLU A 171 16.87 -3.11 16.30
C GLU A 171 16.02 -4.31 16.69
N VAL A 172 14.77 -4.34 16.31
CA VAL A 172 14.20 -5.55 15.80
C VAL A 172 14.59 -5.52 14.32
N GLU A 173 15.83 -5.94 14.05
CA GLU A 173 16.25 -6.26 12.72
C GLU A 173 15.11 -7.00 12.02
N ALA A 174 14.71 -6.44 10.90
CA ALA A 174 13.86 -6.99 9.86
C ALA A 174 12.60 -7.78 10.29
N PRO A 175 11.53 -7.65 9.54
CA PRO A 175 10.25 -8.24 9.90
C PRO A 175 10.46 -9.71 10.21
N LEU A 176 10.13 -10.11 11.43
CA LEU A 176 9.78 -11.45 11.91
C LEU A 176 9.89 -12.57 10.84
N ALA A 177 11.10 -12.79 10.34
CA ALA A 177 11.34 -13.78 9.28
C ALA A 177 11.85 -15.11 9.84
N ALA A 178 12.26 -15.17 11.12
CA ALA A 178 12.82 -16.38 11.71
C ALA A 178 11.91 -16.95 12.81
N PRO A 179 11.60 -18.25 12.79
CA PRO A 179 10.78 -18.92 13.81
C PRO A 179 11.32 -18.77 15.26
N ALA A 180 12.62 -18.56 15.41
CA ALA A 180 13.28 -18.39 16.70
C ALA A 180 12.88 -17.08 17.43
N ASP A 181 12.57 -16.02 16.67
CA ASP A 181 12.26 -14.71 17.24
C ASP A 181 10.82 -14.64 17.77
N TRP A 182 9.90 -15.34 17.12
CA TRP A 182 8.52 -15.48 17.60
C TRP A 182 8.44 -16.14 18.96
N HIS A 183 9.24 -17.14 19.21
CA HIS A 183 9.23 -17.84 20.50
C HIS A 183 9.68 -16.91 21.63
N LYS A 184 10.69 -16.09 21.40
CA LYS A 184 11.15 -15.08 22.36
C LYS A 184 10.06 -14.04 22.63
N LEU A 185 9.40 -13.53 21.61
CA LEU A 185 8.31 -12.55 21.75
C LEU A 185 7.09 -13.14 22.48
N LEU A 186 6.71 -14.37 22.15
CA LEU A 186 5.58 -15.07 22.80
C LEU A 186 5.88 -15.45 24.25
N THR A 187 7.14 -15.51 24.66
CA THR A 187 7.57 -15.81 26.03
C THR A 187 8.08 -14.59 26.79
N ALA A 188 8.20 -13.43 26.14
CA ALA A 188 8.67 -12.20 26.76
C ALA A 188 7.77 -11.78 27.93
N ASP A 189 8.38 -11.36 29.02
CA ASP A 189 7.65 -10.78 30.13
C ASP A 189 7.27 -9.33 29.81
N ALA A 190 5.97 -9.10 29.71
CA ALA A 190 5.42 -7.79 29.43
C ALA A 190 5.79 -6.74 30.47
N ARG A 191 6.00 -7.16 31.73
CA ARG A 191 6.35 -6.26 32.85
C ARG A 191 7.72 -5.63 32.69
N THR A 192 8.62 -6.28 31.97
CA THR A 192 9.97 -5.77 31.70
C THR A 192 10.08 -5.02 30.37
N ALA A 193 9.17 -5.31 29.44
CA ALA A 193 9.21 -4.78 28.08
C ALA A 193 8.31 -3.56 27.85
N LEU A 194 7.33 -3.33 28.73
CA LEU A 194 6.38 -2.22 28.62
C LEU A 194 6.74 -1.08 29.61
N PRO A 195 6.20 0.15 29.37
CA PRO A 195 6.47 1.30 30.25
C PRO A 195 6.14 1.00 31.72
N ALA A 196 7.01 1.40 32.63
CA ALA A 196 6.82 1.19 34.07
C ALA A 196 5.51 1.82 34.57
N GLU A 197 5.12 2.98 34.05
CA GLU A 197 3.87 3.64 34.40
C GLU A 197 2.64 2.82 33.98
N PHE A 198 2.68 2.21 32.78
CA PHE A 198 1.61 1.31 32.32
C PHE A 198 1.55 0.07 33.20
N VAL A 199 2.69 -0.55 33.47
CA VAL A 199 2.78 -1.77 34.31
C VAL A 199 2.28 -1.50 35.74
N ALA A 200 2.62 -0.35 36.34
CA ALA A 200 2.19 0.03 37.69
C ALA A 200 0.66 0.21 37.79
N ARG A 201 0.00 0.59 36.70
CA ARG A 201 -1.44 0.85 36.66
C ARG A 201 -2.27 -0.28 36.06
N MET A 202 -1.65 -1.38 35.64
CA MET A 202 -2.37 -2.47 34.95
C MET A 202 -3.55 -3.01 35.76
N ASP A 203 -3.39 -3.21 37.08
CA ASP A 203 -4.45 -3.74 37.94
C ASP A 203 -5.60 -2.73 38.10
N GLU A 204 -5.28 -1.46 38.22
CA GLU A 204 -6.28 -0.37 38.22
C GLU A 204 -7.05 -0.31 36.89
N LEU A 205 -6.33 -0.29 35.76
CA LEU A 205 -6.90 -0.20 34.42
C LEU A 205 -7.81 -1.40 34.09
N ARG A 206 -7.51 -2.59 34.61
CA ARG A 206 -8.35 -3.80 34.44
C ARG A 206 -9.71 -3.69 35.14
N LEU A 207 -9.83 -2.88 36.18
CA LEU A 207 -11.06 -2.69 36.94
C LEU A 207 -11.90 -1.50 36.45
N MET A 208 -11.35 -0.69 35.53
CA MET A 208 -12.07 0.42 34.96
C MET A 208 -13.11 -0.06 33.95
N PRO A 209 -14.34 0.50 33.97
CA PRO A 209 -15.30 0.25 32.91
C PRO A 209 -14.79 0.86 31.60
N LEU A 210 -14.97 0.15 30.51
CA LEU A 210 -14.67 0.62 29.14
C LEU A 210 -15.71 1.64 28.69
#